data_02749cbcbaac369b6de45492847da4e1
#
_entry.id   02749cbcbaac369b6de45492847da4e1
#
_cell.length_a   1.000
_cell.length_b   1.000
_cell.length_c   1.000
_cell.angle_alpha   90.00
_cell.angle_beta   90.00
_cell.angle_gamma   90.00
#
_symmetry.space_group_name_H-M   'P 1'
#
loop_
_entity.id
_entity.type
_entity.pdbx_description
1 polymer ?
#
loop_
_entity_poly.entity_id
_entity_poly.type
_entity_poly.pdbx_seq_one_letter_code
_entity_poly.pdbx_strand_id
1 'polypeptide(L)'
;MTNKDLADLIFPNLEHDVDYYESLYPERELKEGEKVTRFAPSPTGYMHIGGFYQALTDYVLAKNSGGIFYLRNEDTDKLREVDSAVELIMSTLREYGIVPDEYEYKGEIVGNYGPYIQSERKDIYHAYIKKLIEIAKGQNVK
;
A
#
# COMPACT_ATOMS: atom_id res chain seq x y z
N MET A 1 -29.88 7.79 15.10
CA MET A 1 -28.70 8.00 14.23
C MET A 1 -28.42 6.68 13.54
N THR A 2 -28.48 6.67 12.22
CA THR A 2 -28.17 5.47 11.41
C THR A 2 -26.66 5.34 11.23
N ASN A 3 -26.21 4.16 10.78
CA ASN A 3 -24.79 3.98 10.43
C ASN A 3 -24.35 4.97 9.34
N LYS A 4 -25.25 5.28 8.41
CA LYS A 4 -24.99 6.26 7.36
C LYS A 4 -24.81 7.66 7.95
N ASP A 5 -25.68 8.09 8.87
CA ASP A 5 -25.52 9.39 9.53
C ASP A 5 -24.19 9.48 10.29
N LEU A 6 -23.79 8.37 10.94
CA LEU A 6 -22.50 8.29 11.63
C LEU A 6 -21.31 8.37 10.65
N ALA A 7 -21.37 7.64 9.54
CA ALA A 7 -20.36 7.67 8.50
C ALA A 7 -20.20 9.06 7.89
N ASP A 8 -21.33 9.74 7.62
CA ASP A 8 -21.34 11.10 7.09
C ASP A 8 -20.82 12.13 8.11
N LEU A 9 -21.05 11.90 9.40
CA LEU A 9 -20.53 12.75 10.47
C LEU A 9 -18.99 12.64 10.59
N ILE A 10 -18.45 11.41 10.47
CA ILE A 10 -17.00 11.15 10.62
C ILE A 10 -16.25 11.56 9.34
N PHE A 11 -16.83 11.29 8.18
CA PHE A 11 -16.24 11.57 6.87
C PHE A 11 -17.15 12.45 6.02
N PRO A 12 -17.32 13.76 6.37
CA PRO A 12 -18.32 14.62 5.71
C PRO A 12 -17.94 15.02 4.28
N ASN A 13 -16.65 15.08 3.96
CA ASN A 13 -16.13 15.69 2.73
C ASN A 13 -15.18 14.76 1.99
N LEU A 14 -15.61 13.53 1.68
CA LEU A 14 -14.83 12.69 0.78
C LEU A 14 -15.05 13.13 -0.67
N GLU A 15 -13.97 13.33 -1.40
CA GLU A 15 -14.01 13.68 -2.82
C GLU A 15 -14.51 12.52 -3.66
N HIS A 16 -14.11 11.30 -3.30
CA HIS A 16 -14.44 10.07 -4.02
C HIS A 16 -14.92 8.98 -3.08
N ASP A 17 -15.80 8.13 -3.57
CA ASP A 17 -16.31 6.95 -2.88
C ASP A 17 -15.54 5.67 -3.27
N VAL A 18 -15.99 4.53 -2.73
CA VAL A 18 -15.38 3.23 -3.03
C VAL A 18 -15.53 2.85 -4.50
N ASP A 19 -16.69 3.13 -5.10
CA ASP A 19 -16.96 2.76 -6.49
C ASP A 19 -16.01 3.48 -7.47
N TYR A 20 -15.65 4.73 -7.16
CA TYR A 20 -14.60 5.46 -7.89
C TYR A 20 -13.25 4.74 -7.79
N TYR A 21 -12.82 4.36 -6.58
CA TYR A 21 -11.53 3.69 -6.40
C TYR A 21 -11.49 2.28 -6.98
N GLU A 22 -12.59 1.54 -6.95
CA GLU A 22 -12.68 0.23 -7.60
C GLU A 22 -12.61 0.34 -9.13
N SER A 23 -13.15 1.42 -9.71
CA SER A 23 -13.00 1.69 -11.15
C SER A 23 -11.59 2.14 -11.52
N LEU A 24 -10.92 2.89 -10.63
CA LEU A 24 -9.54 3.35 -10.83
C LEU A 24 -8.52 2.22 -10.68
N TYR A 25 -8.79 1.28 -9.78
CA TYR A 25 -7.93 0.13 -9.46
C TYR A 25 -8.68 -1.19 -9.70
N PRO A 26 -8.95 -1.55 -10.96
CA PRO A 26 -9.63 -2.81 -11.27
C PRO A 26 -8.82 -4.01 -10.78
N GLU A 27 -9.49 -5.15 -10.62
CA GLU A 27 -8.80 -6.40 -10.30
C GLU A 27 -7.68 -6.68 -11.31
N ARG A 28 -6.55 -7.15 -10.78
CA ARG A 28 -5.40 -7.51 -11.63
C ARG A 28 -5.72 -8.74 -12.47
N GLU A 29 -5.38 -8.69 -13.74
CA GLU A 29 -5.46 -9.85 -14.63
C GLU A 29 -4.29 -10.81 -14.35
N LEU A 30 -4.44 -11.62 -13.29
CA LEU A 30 -3.45 -12.61 -12.90
C LEU A 30 -3.84 -14.00 -13.43
N LYS A 31 -2.84 -14.76 -13.88
CA LYS A 31 -3.03 -16.17 -14.19
C LYS A 31 -3.09 -17.00 -12.91
N GLU A 32 -3.68 -18.18 -13.01
CA GLU A 32 -3.74 -19.09 -11.87
C GLU A 32 -2.34 -19.38 -11.29
N GLY A 33 -2.18 -19.16 -10.00
CA GLY A 33 -0.91 -19.33 -9.28
C GLY A 33 0.01 -18.12 -9.24
N GLU A 34 -0.21 -17.08 -10.06
CA GLU A 34 0.56 -15.84 -9.98
C GLU A 34 0.28 -15.11 -8.65
N LYS A 35 1.33 -14.59 -8.04
CA LYS A 35 1.26 -13.94 -6.73
C LYS A 35 1.63 -12.47 -6.82
N VAL A 36 0.87 -11.65 -6.11
CA VAL A 36 1.24 -10.25 -5.85
C VAL A 36 1.80 -10.16 -4.45
N THR A 37 3.05 -9.78 -4.33
CA THR A 37 3.73 -9.61 -3.05
C THR A 37 4.13 -8.18 -2.80
N ARG A 38 4.24 -7.78 -1.54
CA ARG A 38 4.53 -6.42 -1.15
C ARG A 38 5.65 -6.35 -0.12
N PHE A 39 6.70 -5.63 -0.45
CA PHE A 39 7.63 -5.11 0.54
C PHE A 39 7.17 -3.73 1.00
N ALA A 40 7.03 -3.56 2.31
CA ALA A 40 6.47 -2.35 2.93
C ALA A 40 7.42 -1.76 3.98
N PRO A 41 8.57 -1.21 3.55
CA PRO A 41 9.52 -0.64 4.49
C PRO A 41 9.03 0.68 5.06
N SER A 42 9.37 0.92 6.35
CA SER A 42 9.28 2.26 6.92
C SER A 42 10.61 2.99 6.71
N PRO A 43 10.61 4.25 6.26
CA PRO A 43 11.83 5.00 5.93
C PRO A 43 12.51 5.56 7.20
N THR A 44 12.83 4.68 8.15
CA THR A 44 13.39 5.07 9.46
C THR A 44 14.90 4.89 9.56
N GLY A 45 15.59 4.67 8.44
CA GLY A 45 17.04 4.55 8.36
C GLY A 45 17.49 3.40 7.47
N TYR A 46 18.63 2.80 7.83
CA TYR A 46 19.21 1.69 7.08
C TYR A 46 18.34 0.43 7.14
N MET A 47 18.24 -0.24 6.02
CA MET A 47 17.57 -1.55 5.97
C MET A 47 18.43 -2.59 6.71
N HIS A 48 17.90 -3.18 7.78
CA HIS A 48 18.56 -4.27 8.47
C HIS A 48 18.33 -5.61 7.76
N ILE A 49 19.11 -6.62 8.14
CA ILE A 49 19.07 -7.94 7.47
C ILE A 49 17.67 -8.59 7.45
N GLY A 50 16.84 -8.36 8.48
CA GLY A 50 15.46 -8.86 8.50
C GLY A 50 14.58 -8.24 7.42
N GLY A 51 14.70 -6.92 7.21
CA GLY A 51 13.98 -6.23 6.12
C GLY A 51 14.46 -6.69 4.74
N PHE A 52 15.77 -6.89 4.58
CA PHE A 52 16.33 -7.43 3.34
C PHE A 52 15.84 -8.86 3.07
N TYR A 53 15.82 -9.73 4.09
CA TYR A 53 15.30 -11.08 3.96
C TYR A 53 13.82 -11.11 3.56
N GLN A 54 13.02 -10.22 4.14
CA GLN A 54 11.61 -10.08 3.77
C GLN A 54 11.47 -9.66 2.30
N ALA A 55 12.18 -8.61 1.88
CA ALA A 55 12.15 -8.14 0.50
C ALA A 55 12.57 -9.24 -0.50
N LEU A 56 13.64 -9.98 -0.18
CA LEU A 56 14.10 -11.11 -0.99
C LEU A 56 13.04 -12.21 -1.09
N THR A 57 12.41 -12.56 0.03
CA THR A 57 11.36 -13.59 0.07
C THR A 57 10.16 -13.17 -0.79
N ASP A 58 9.68 -11.95 -0.62
CA ASP A 58 8.56 -11.40 -1.39
C ASP A 58 8.88 -11.35 -2.89
N TYR A 59 10.09 -10.90 -3.23
CA TYR A 59 10.58 -10.88 -4.61
C TYR A 59 10.61 -12.27 -5.25
N VAL A 60 11.22 -13.24 -4.57
CA VAL A 60 11.35 -14.61 -5.08
C VAL A 60 9.98 -15.29 -5.23
N LEU A 61 9.08 -15.09 -4.28
CA LEU A 61 7.71 -15.61 -4.36
C LEU A 61 6.94 -15.05 -5.57
N ALA A 62 7.03 -13.75 -5.81
CA ALA A 62 6.39 -13.13 -6.98
C ALA A 62 7.03 -13.65 -8.27
N LYS A 63 8.34 -13.57 -8.40
CA LYS A 63 9.05 -13.95 -9.65
C LYS A 63 8.91 -15.42 -10.00
N ASN A 64 8.97 -16.31 -9.01
CA ASN A 64 8.78 -17.74 -9.27
C ASN A 64 7.35 -18.10 -9.67
N SER A 65 6.37 -17.28 -9.30
CA SER A 65 4.98 -17.47 -9.71
C SER A 65 4.63 -16.79 -11.05
N GLY A 66 5.53 -15.97 -11.61
CA GLY A 66 5.24 -15.12 -12.76
C GLY A 66 4.41 -13.88 -12.41
N GLY A 67 4.26 -13.58 -11.12
CA GLY A 67 3.46 -12.49 -10.61
C GLY A 67 4.22 -11.18 -10.41
N ILE A 68 3.73 -10.34 -9.50
CA ILE A 68 4.16 -8.95 -9.33
C ILE A 68 4.74 -8.74 -7.94
N PHE A 69 5.92 -8.14 -7.87
CA PHE A 69 6.52 -7.65 -6.63
C PHE A 69 6.44 -6.12 -6.59
N TYR A 70 5.78 -5.55 -5.58
CA TYR A 70 5.75 -4.11 -5.45
C TYR A 70 6.28 -3.62 -4.11
N LEU A 71 6.80 -2.38 -4.14
CA LEU A 71 7.28 -1.69 -2.96
C LEU A 71 6.32 -0.54 -2.62
N ARG A 72 5.85 -0.49 -1.37
CA ARG A 72 5.11 0.65 -0.85
C ARG A 72 5.81 1.22 0.37
N ASN A 73 6.25 2.46 0.27
CA ASN A 73 6.86 3.18 1.36
C ASN A 73 5.82 3.47 2.46
N GLU A 74 6.05 2.97 3.68
CA GLU A 74 5.17 3.20 4.82
C GLU A 74 5.71 4.36 5.70
N ASP A 75 5.49 5.56 5.23
CA ASP A 75 5.98 6.85 5.76
C ASP A 75 5.10 7.45 6.87
N THR A 76 4.33 6.63 7.58
CA THR A 76 3.38 7.12 8.58
C THR A 76 4.03 7.61 9.86
N ASP A 77 5.26 7.19 10.16
CA ASP A 77 6.03 7.63 11.32
C ASP A 77 6.97 8.80 10.96
N LYS A 78 6.39 9.98 10.79
CA LYS A 78 7.11 11.20 10.41
C LYS A 78 8.21 11.62 11.40
N LEU A 79 8.12 11.20 12.67
CA LEU A 79 9.12 11.53 13.68
C LEU A 79 10.42 10.73 13.52
N ARG A 80 10.35 9.55 12.91
CA ARG A 80 11.50 8.69 12.66
C ARG A 80 11.89 8.60 11.19
N GLU A 81 11.23 9.36 10.32
CA GLU A 81 11.57 9.43 8.91
C GLU A 81 12.97 10.04 8.75
N VAL A 82 13.81 9.36 7.97
CA VAL A 82 15.16 9.81 7.65
C VAL A 82 15.21 10.22 6.19
N ASP A 83 15.62 11.44 5.93
CA ASP A 83 15.90 11.90 4.56
C ASP A 83 16.84 10.91 3.88
N SER A 84 16.61 10.56 2.66
CA SER A 84 17.37 9.55 1.93
C SER A 84 17.13 8.07 2.29
N ALA A 85 16.35 7.72 3.32
CA ALA A 85 16.12 6.31 3.66
C ALA A 85 15.47 5.52 2.50
N VAL A 86 14.51 6.11 1.81
CA VAL A 86 13.88 5.49 0.63
C VAL A 86 14.91 5.27 -0.48
N GLU A 87 15.79 6.24 -0.73
CA GLU A 87 16.88 6.13 -1.71
C GLU A 87 17.83 4.99 -1.36
N LEU A 88 18.20 4.89 -0.09
CA LEU A 88 19.08 3.84 0.40
C LEU A 88 18.43 2.46 0.28
N ILE A 89 17.14 2.33 0.63
CA ILE A 89 16.40 1.08 0.45
C ILE A 89 16.38 0.67 -1.03
N MET A 90 16.02 1.59 -1.92
CA MET A 90 15.95 1.32 -3.35
C MET A 90 17.31 0.97 -3.95
N SER A 91 18.37 1.68 -3.59
CA SER A 91 19.73 1.40 -4.07
C SER A 91 20.22 0.04 -3.57
N THR A 92 19.99 -0.26 -2.28
CA THR A 92 20.37 -1.56 -1.69
C THR A 92 19.66 -2.70 -2.41
N LEU A 93 18.34 -2.62 -2.60
CA LEU A 93 17.59 -3.66 -3.29
C LEU A 93 18.11 -3.88 -4.72
N ARG A 94 18.35 -2.79 -5.46
CA ARG A 94 18.88 -2.86 -6.83
C ARG A 94 20.27 -3.46 -6.92
N GLU A 95 21.15 -3.17 -5.96
CA GLU A 95 22.52 -3.73 -5.88
C GLU A 95 22.48 -5.26 -5.80
N TYR A 96 21.47 -5.82 -5.12
CA TYR A 96 21.27 -7.27 -5.02
C TYR A 96 20.31 -7.84 -6.08
N GLY A 97 19.95 -7.06 -7.10
CA GLY A 97 19.09 -7.51 -8.20
C GLY A 97 17.60 -7.66 -7.81
N ILE A 98 17.19 -7.12 -6.67
CA ILE A 98 15.80 -7.10 -6.21
C ILE A 98 15.15 -5.83 -6.76
N VAL A 99 14.52 -5.93 -7.91
CA VAL A 99 13.89 -4.77 -8.57
C VAL A 99 12.38 -4.91 -8.49
N PRO A 100 11.68 -3.96 -7.82
CA PRO A 100 10.22 -3.95 -7.81
C PRO A 100 9.64 -3.72 -9.20
N ASP A 101 8.53 -4.37 -9.52
CA ASP A 101 7.76 -4.12 -10.74
C ASP A 101 6.93 -2.83 -10.63
N GLU A 102 6.50 -2.53 -9.40
CA GLU A 102 5.71 -1.33 -9.12
C GLU A 102 6.27 -0.62 -7.88
N TYR A 103 6.39 0.68 -7.96
CA TYR A 103 6.91 1.52 -6.87
C TYR A 103 6.68 3.01 -7.16
N GLU A 104 6.94 3.83 -6.16
CA GLU A 104 7.03 5.29 -6.30
C GLU A 104 8.36 5.77 -5.72
N TYR A 105 9.07 6.56 -6.52
CA TYR A 105 10.38 7.06 -6.14
C TYR A 105 10.71 8.38 -6.83
N LYS A 106 11.07 9.41 -6.06
CA LYS A 106 11.41 10.76 -6.55
C LYS A 106 10.33 11.36 -7.48
N GLY A 107 9.05 11.10 -7.16
CA GLY A 107 7.91 11.62 -7.92
C GLY A 107 7.62 10.84 -9.22
N GLU A 108 8.35 9.78 -9.50
CA GLU A 108 8.04 8.85 -10.58
C GLU A 108 7.23 7.67 -10.03
N ILE A 109 6.05 7.45 -10.60
CA ILE A 109 5.19 6.31 -10.27
C ILE A 109 5.34 5.27 -11.37
N VAL A 110 5.78 4.07 -11.00
CA VAL A 110 5.85 2.90 -11.88
C VAL A 110 4.78 1.91 -11.45
N GLY A 111 3.88 1.58 -12.35
CA GLY A 111 2.72 0.72 -12.08
C GLY A 111 1.40 1.48 -12.06
N ASN A 112 0.29 0.73 -12.01
CA ASN A 112 -1.07 1.25 -12.19
C ASN A 112 -1.90 1.30 -10.88
N TYR A 113 -1.33 0.90 -9.76
CA TYR A 113 -2.03 0.77 -8.47
C TYR A 113 -1.45 1.72 -7.39
N GLY A 114 -0.79 2.79 -7.84
CA GLY A 114 -0.31 3.86 -6.97
C GLY A 114 -1.45 4.65 -6.28
N PRO A 115 -1.10 5.61 -5.44
CA PRO A 115 0.26 5.94 -5.01
C PRO A 115 0.90 4.81 -4.19
N TYR A 116 2.24 4.70 -4.25
CA TYR A 116 3.00 3.71 -3.49
C TYR A 116 3.70 4.33 -2.27
N ILE A 117 3.17 5.42 -1.81
CA ILE A 117 3.49 6.08 -0.52
C ILE A 117 2.26 6.00 0.37
N GLN A 118 2.41 5.45 1.57
CA GLN A 118 1.29 5.15 2.46
C GLN A 118 0.48 6.39 2.84
N SER A 119 1.15 7.51 3.17
CA SER A 119 0.46 8.75 3.56
C SER A 119 -0.40 9.35 2.45
N GLU A 120 -0.08 9.10 1.19
CA GLU A 120 -0.83 9.59 0.02
C GLU A 120 -2.09 8.77 -0.27
N ARG A 121 -2.27 7.63 0.40
CA ARG A 121 -3.44 6.76 0.26
C ARG A 121 -4.58 7.07 1.24
N LYS A 122 -4.46 8.15 1.98
CA LYS A 122 -5.40 8.50 3.05
C LYS A 122 -6.86 8.56 2.57
N ASP A 123 -7.12 9.18 1.44
CA ASP A 123 -8.47 9.35 0.92
C ASP A 123 -9.08 8.01 0.47
N ILE A 124 -8.25 7.12 -0.10
CA ILE A 124 -8.65 5.75 -0.40
C ILE A 124 -9.11 5.05 0.89
N TYR A 125 -8.31 5.10 1.95
CA TYR A 125 -8.65 4.45 3.22
C TYR A 125 -9.91 5.05 3.85
N HIS A 126 -10.07 6.37 3.78
CA HIS A 126 -11.27 7.04 4.30
C HIS A 126 -12.54 6.60 3.56
N ALA A 127 -12.50 6.45 2.23
CA ALA A 127 -13.64 5.95 1.46
C ALA A 127 -14.04 4.54 1.90
N TYR A 128 -13.08 3.63 2.03
CA TYR A 128 -13.35 2.26 2.48
C TYR A 128 -13.80 2.20 3.94
N ILE A 129 -13.22 3.00 4.84
CA ILE A 129 -13.66 3.06 6.25
C ILE A 129 -15.09 3.59 6.33
N LYS A 130 -15.41 4.66 5.59
CA LYS A 130 -16.78 5.18 5.51
C LYS A 130 -17.76 4.09 5.08
N LYS A 131 -17.45 3.38 4.01
CA LYS A 131 -18.26 2.26 3.51
C LYS A 131 -18.45 1.16 4.54
N LEU A 132 -17.39 0.77 5.24
CA LEU A 132 -17.45 -0.24 6.31
C LEU A 132 -18.37 0.18 7.45
N ILE A 133 -18.36 1.46 7.86
CA ILE A 133 -19.26 1.99 8.87
C ILE A 133 -20.72 1.90 8.39
N GLU A 134 -20.99 2.29 7.12
CA GLU A 134 -22.34 2.26 6.54
C GLU A 134 -22.95 0.86 6.56
N ILE A 135 -22.16 -0.17 6.22
CA ILE A 135 -22.62 -1.56 6.10
C ILE A 135 -22.46 -2.37 7.38
N ALA A 136 -21.85 -1.79 8.44
CA ALA A 136 -21.62 -2.49 9.70
C ALA A 136 -22.95 -2.98 10.28
N LYS A 137 -23.07 -4.29 10.46
CA LYS A 137 -24.17 -4.88 11.23
C LYS A 137 -23.84 -4.68 12.70
N GLY A 138 -24.69 -3.97 13.44
CA GLY A 138 -24.50 -3.74 14.86
C GLY A 138 -24.26 -5.07 15.58
N GLN A 139 -23.06 -5.31 16.04
CA GLN A 139 -22.81 -6.34 17.01
C GLN A 139 -23.27 -5.77 18.34
N ASN A 140 -24.32 -6.36 18.89
CA ASN A 140 -24.68 -6.12 20.29
C ASN A 140 -23.50 -6.63 21.13
N VAL A 141 -22.58 -5.76 21.47
CA VAL A 141 -21.61 -6.01 22.53
C VAL A 141 -22.42 -6.05 23.82
N LYS A 142 -22.66 -7.25 24.32
CA LYS A 142 -23.24 -7.46 25.66
C LYS A 142 -22.18 -7.17 26.71
#